data_4813e0ee9462b03078ae3cb0e2078e62
#
_entry.id   4813e0ee9462b03078ae3cb0e2078e62
#
_cell.length_a   1.000
_cell.length_b   1.000
_cell.length_c   1.000
_cell.angle_alpha   90.00
_cell.angle_beta   90.00
_cell.angle_gamma   90.00
#
_symmetry.space_group_name_H-M   'P 1'
#
loop_
_entity.id
_entity.type
_entity.pdbx_description
1 polymer ?
#
loop_
_entity_poly.entity_id
_entity_poly.type
_entity_poly.pdbx_seq_one_letter_code
_entity_poly.pdbx_strand_id
1 'polypeptide(L)'
;MISLQDAEGIFEADQPVYLKDKATGTVTNLSERNYEFNADQGITEGRFEIIYQADTTLNTGVAAKEGLTAYRDGADYVIKSTAKTIKEVTFYDAVGRMVLHFKSDNKEIKVNLNQLTPGVYIVKINHEGALISKKILK
;
A
#
# COMPACT_ATOMS: atom_id res chain seq x y z
N MET A 1 -17.23 -9.44 21.58
CA MET A 1 -17.13 -8.09 20.99
C MET A 1 -15.88 -7.39 21.53
N ILE A 2 -15.11 -6.79 20.66
CA ILE A 2 -13.94 -5.97 21.00
C ILE A 2 -14.23 -4.54 20.55
N SER A 3 -14.03 -3.57 21.46
CA SER A 3 -14.25 -2.14 21.22
C SER A 3 -13.11 -1.32 21.80
N LEU A 4 -12.86 -0.16 21.21
CA LEU A 4 -12.01 0.86 21.79
C LEU A 4 -12.85 1.69 22.75
N GLN A 5 -12.46 1.76 24.03
CA GLN A 5 -13.19 2.54 25.05
C GLN A 5 -12.60 3.94 25.20
N ASP A 6 -11.30 4.03 25.41
CA ASP A 6 -10.59 5.30 25.57
C ASP A 6 -9.21 5.22 24.91
N ALA A 7 -8.79 6.33 24.28
CA ALA A 7 -7.47 6.51 23.73
C ALA A 7 -6.77 7.66 24.44
N GLU A 8 -5.63 7.41 25.07
CA GLU A 8 -4.86 8.39 25.84
C GLU A 8 -3.43 8.55 25.30
N GLY A 9 -2.82 9.70 25.58
CA GLY A 9 -1.44 9.97 25.25
C GLY A 9 -1.20 10.19 23.76
N ILE A 10 -0.25 9.46 23.16
CA ILE A 10 0.10 9.58 21.73
C ILE A 10 -1.04 9.17 20.79
N PHE A 11 -2.10 8.55 21.30
CA PHE A 11 -3.26 8.10 20.55
C PHE A 11 -4.44 9.06 20.60
N GLU A 12 -4.33 10.19 21.33
CA GLU A 12 -5.39 11.21 21.40
C GLU A 12 -5.61 11.96 20.09
N ALA A 13 -4.64 11.98 19.18
CA ALA A 13 -4.67 12.77 17.95
C ALA A 13 -5.02 11.89 16.74
N ASP A 14 -6.31 11.54 16.59
CA ASP A 14 -6.89 10.94 15.36
C ASP A 14 -6.12 9.75 14.75
N GLN A 15 -5.29 9.07 15.52
CA GLN A 15 -4.61 7.89 15.01
C GLN A 15 -5.54 6.69 15.02
N PRO A 16 -5.92 6.14 13.86
CA PRO A 16 -6.82 5.00 13.81
C PRO A 16 -6.17 3.75 14.38
N VAL A 17 -6.92 3.03 15.19
CA VAL A 17 -6.54 1.75 15.80
C VAL A 17 -7.25 0.63 15.06
N TYR A 18 -6.50 -0.30 14.49
CA TYR A 18 -7.05 -1.45 13.78
C TYR A 18 -6.88 -2.73 14.56
N LEU A 19 -7.89 -3.58 14.49
CA LEU A 19 -7.85 -4.96 14.98
C LEU A 19 -7.75 -5.91 13.80
N LYS A 20 -6.74 -6.76 13.81
CA LYS A 20 -6.61 -7.86 12.86
C LYS A 20 -6.99 -9.18 13.54
N ASP A 21 -8.00 -9.85 13.03
CA ASP A 21 -8.34 -11.23 13.41
C ASP A 21 -7.58 -12.19 12.48
N LYS A 22 -6.60 -12.87 13.01
CA LYS A 22 -5.76 -13.83 12.25
C LYS A 22 -6.52 -15.08 11.84
N ALA A 23 -7.61 -15.42 12.52
CA ALA A 23 -8.41 -16.58 12.19
C ALA A 23 -9.27 -16.34 10.93
N THR A 24 -9.78 -15.13 10.76
CA THR A 24 -10.61 -14.75 9.61
C THR A 24 -9.88 -13.92 8.56
N GLY A 25 -8.70 -13.36 8.90
CA GLY A 25 -7.97 -12.41 8.09
C GLY A 25 -8.60 -11.02 8.04
N THR A 26 -9.64 -10.77 8.85
CA THR A 26 -10.38 -9.50 8.87
C THR A 26 -9.62 -8.42 9.62
N VAL A 27 -9.54 -7.22 9.03
CA VAL A 27 -9.01 -6.01 9.67
C VAL A 27 -10.15 -5.02 9.86
N THR A 28 -10.34 -4.57 11.10
CA THR A 28 -11.42 -3.65 11.47
C THR A 28 -10.84 -2.39 12.13
N ASN A 29 -11.27 -1.21 11.69
CA ASN A 29 -10.97 0.03 12.38
C ASN A 29 -11.81 0.18 13.62
N LEU A 30 -11.20 0.03 14.79
CA LEU A 30 -11.90 0.12 16.09
C LEU A 30 -12.27 1.55 16.47
N SER A 31 -11.68 2.57 15.81
CA SER A 31 -12.08 3.97 16.01
C SER A 31 -13.42 4.30 15.36
N GLU A 32 -13.87 3.49 14.41
CA GLU A 32 -15.14 3.70 13.69
C GLU A 32 -16.23 2.72 14.12
N ARG A 33 -15.86 1.48 14.44
CA ARG A 33 -16.81 0.42 14.77
C ARG A 33 -16.23 -0.65 15.68
N ASN A 34 -17.07 -1.29 16.45
CA ASN A 34 -16.71 -2.46 17.25
C ASN A 34 -16.53 -3.70 16.37
N TYR A 35 -15.69 -4.63 16.82
CA TYR A 35 -15.53 -5.93 16.19
C TYR A 35 -16.29 -7.01 16.93
N GLU A 36 -17.21 -7.67 16.26
CA GLU A 36 -17.95 -8.82 16.78
C GLU A 36 -17.36 -10.11 16.22
N PHE A 37 -17.19 -11.10 17.08
CA PHE A 37 -16.67 -12.41 16.70
C PHE A 37 -17.31 -13.52 17.51
N ASN A 38 -17.38 -14.68 16.93
CA ASN A 38 -17.72 -15.91 17.59
C ASN A 38 -16.46 -16.63 18.04
N ALA A 39 -16.44 -17.11 19.27
CA ALA A 39 -15.37 -17.94 19.80
C ALA A 39 -15.99 -19.18 20.43
N ASP A 40 -15.36 -20.31 20.20
CA ASP A 40 -15.66 -21.54 20.94
C ASP A 40 -15.17 -21.39 22.38
N GLN A 41 -15.74 -22.20 23.27
CA GLN A 41 -15.39 -22.16 24.68
C GLN A 41 -13.91 -22.58 24.85
N GLY A 42 -13.06 -21.68 25.32
CA GLY A 42 -11.64 -21.92 25.54
C GLY A 42 -10.79 -20.65 25.53
N ILE A 43 -9.49 -20.82 25.77
CA ILE A 43 -8.51 -19.73 25.68
C ILE A 43 -8.01 -19.66 24.22
N THR A 44 -8.17 -18.49 23.60
CA THR A 44 -7.69 -18.23 22.25
C THR A 44 -6.48 -17.31 22.33
N GLU A 45 -5.28 -17.88 22.34
CA GLU A 45 -4.04 -17.10 22.32
C GLU A 45 -3.65 -16.68 20.90
N GLY A 46 -3.21 -15.44 20.76
CA GLY A 46 -2.59 -14.95 19.50
C GLY A 46 -3.54 -14.77 18.30
N ARG A 47 -4.87 -14.90 18.49
CA ARG A 47 -5.84 -14.69 17.41
C ARG A 47 -5.92 -13.22 16.96
N PHE A 48 -5.89 -12.30 17.92
CA PHE A 48 -6.07 -10.87 17.66
C PHE A 48 -4.77 -10.12 17.74
N GLU A 49 -4.59 -9.17 16.84
CA GLU A 49 -3.43 -8.28 16.76
C GLU A 49 -3.92 -6.83 16.62
N ILE A 50 -3.37 -5.93 17.43
CA ILE A 50 -3.61 -4.50 17.30
C ILE A 50 -2.58 -3.89 16.37
N ILE A 51 -3.03 -3.17 15.37
CA ILE A 51 -2.20 -2.45 14.41
C ILE A 51 -2.55 -0.97 14.46
N TYR A 52 -1.54 -0.11 14.58
CA TYR A 52 -1.70 1.35 14.67
C TYR A 52 -1.61 2.06 13.32
N GLN A 53 -1.24 1.34 12.30
CA GLN A 53 -1.37 1.76 10.91
C GLN A 53 -2.07 0.62 10.18
N ALA A 54 -3.07 0.94 9.37
CA ALA A 54 -3.44 -0.02 8.34
C ALA A 54 -2.14 -0.42 7.68
N ASP A 55 -1.83 -1.74 7.68
CA ASP A 55 -0.70 -2.23 6.91
C ASP A 55 -0.84 -1.68 5.50
N THR A 56 -0.29 -0.51 5.27
CA THR A 56 0.13 -0.08 3.96
C THR A 56 1.40 -0.87 3.63
N THR A 57 1.30 -2.19 3.76
CA THR A 57 2.11 -3.05 2.93
C THR A 57 1.92 -2.48 1.56
N LEU A 58 2.98 -2.01 0.96
CA LEU A 58 3.08 -1.55 -0.44
C LEU A 58 2.02 -2.29 -1.27
N ASN A 59 0.82 -1.68 -1.31
CA ASN A 59 -0.39 -2.43 -1.48
C ASN A 59 -0.58 -2.67 -2.98
N THR A 60 -0.19 -3.83 -3.45
CA THR A 60 -0.68 -4.38 -4.70
C THR A 60 -2.21 -4.33 -4.78
N GLY A 61 -2.91 -4.29 -3.64
CA GLY A 61 -4.37 -4.19 -3.57
C GLY A 61 -4.95 -2.83 -3.98
N VAL A 62 -4.30 -1.69 -3.67
CA VAL A 62 -4.77 -0.37 -4.14
C VAL A 62 -4.54 -0.24 -5.64
N ALA A 63 -3.38 -0.69 -6.13
CA ALA A 63 -3.09 -0.70 -7.55
C ALA A 63 -4.09 -1.56 -8.34
N ALA A 64 -4.50 -2.71 -7.81
CA ALA A 64 -5.51 -3.57 -8.43
C ALA A 64 -6.91 -2.95 -8.39
N LYS A 65 -7.30 -2.27 -7.30
CA LYS A 65 -8.58 -1.55 -7.21
C LYS A 65 -8.66 -0.36 -8.16
N GLU A 66 -7.53 0.32 -8.40
CA GLU A 66 -7.43 1.45 -9.33
C GLU A 66 -7.21 1.02 -10.78
N GLY A 67 -7.18 -0.28 -11.07
CA GLY A 67 -6.94 -0.79 -12.41
C GLY A 67 -5.52 -0.54 -12.92
N LEU A 68 -4.55 -0.33 -12.02
CA LEU A 68 -3.15 -0.12 -12.34
C LEU A 68 -2.36 -1.41 -12.17
N THR A 69 -1.64 -1.81 -13.20
CA THR A 69 -0.71 -2.93 -13.19
C THR A 69 0.70 -2.45 -13.50
N ALA A 70 1.68 -2.91 -12.76
CA ALA A 70 3.07 -2.59 -13.04
C ALA A 70 3.93 -3.85 -12.85
N TYR A 71 4.76 -4.16 -13.83
CA TYR A 71 5.59 -5.35 -13.86
C TYR A 71 6.88 -5.13 -14.64
N ARG A 72 7.83 -6.02 -14.44
CA ARG A 72 9.08 -6.02 -15.19
C ARG A 72 8.95 -6.93 -16.41
N ASP A 73 9.33 -6.40 -17.56
CA ASP A 73 9.42 -7.13 -18.82
C ASP A 73 10.85 -6.98 -19.39
N GLY A 74 11.69 -7.96 -19.09
CA GLY A 74 13.12 -7.92 -19.45
C GLY A 74 13.86 -6.72 -18.82
N ALA A 75 14.32 -5.82 -19.67
CA ALA A 75 15.00 -4.57 -19.28
C ALA A 75 14.03 -3.41 -18.99
N ASP A 76 12.75 -3.57 -19.30
CA ASP A 76 11.76 -2.52 -19.17
C ASP A 76 10.86 -2.73 -17.94
N TYR A 77 10.47 -1.63 -17.34
CA TYR A 77 9.41 -1.58 -16.36
C TYR A 77 8.15 -1.04 -17.01
N VAL A 78 7.11 -1.86 -17.06
CA VAL A 78 5.87 -1.56 -17.75
C VAL A 78 4.79 -1.21 -16.73
N ILE A 79 4.16 -0.05 -16.91
CA ILE A 79 3.06 0.43 -16.10
C ILE A 79 1.85 0.57 -17.01
N LYS A 80 0.76 -0.14 -16.68
CA LYS A 80 -0.50 -0.10 -17.44
C LYS A 80 -1.66 0.27 -16.53
N SER A 81 -2.54 1.10 -17.05
CA SER A 81 -3.80 1.46 -16.42
C SER A 81 -4.98 1.10 -17.34
N THR A 82 -6.00 0.47 -16.76
CA THR A 82 -7.23 0.13 -17.49
C THR A 82 -8.29 1.23 -17.40
N ALA A 83 -8.25 2.06 -16.35
CA ALA A 83 -9.30 3.04 -16.08
C ALA A 83 -8.87 4.47 -16.40
N LYS A 84 -7.80 4.93 -15.79
CA LYS A 84 -7.39 6.34 -15.78
C LYS A 84 -6.04 6.52 -16.50
N THR A 85 -5.71 7.77 -16.80
CA THR A 85 -4.41 8.13 -17.41
C THR A 85 -3.31 8.22 -16.38
N ILE A 86 -2.12 7.78 -16.72
CA ILE A 86 -0.91 7.95 -15.92
C ILE A 86 -0.35 9.35 -16.23
N LYS A 87 -0.35 10.23 -15.25
CA LYS A 87 0.09 11.62 -15.41
C LYS A 87 1.58 11.81 -15.18
N GLU A 88 2.14 11.05 -14.25
CA GLU A 88 3.51 11.21 -13.83
C GLU A 88 4.06 9.93 -13.21
N VAL A 89 5.31 9.62 -13.52
CA VAL A 89 6.05 8.50 -12.91
C VAL A 89 7.41 9.00 -12.46
N THR A 90 7.74 8.77 -11.20
CA THR A 90 9.02 9.18 -10.61
C THR A 90 9.67 8.00 -9.91
N PHE A 91 10.96 7.81 -10.17
CA PHE A 91 11.78 6.79 -9.54
C PHE A 91 12.71 7.44 -8.52
N TYR A 92 12.75 6.87 -7.33
CA TYR A 92 13.65 7.27 -6.26
C TYR A 92 14.57 6.11 -5.90
N ASP A 93 15.84 6.42 -5.62
CA ASP A 93 16.79 5.43 -5.10
C ASP A 93 16.57 5.14 -3.60
N ALA A 94 17.37 4.23 -3.05
CA ALA A 94 17.27 3.81 -1.65
C ALA A 94 17.54 4.93 -0.63
N VAL A 95 18.20 6.02 -1.04
CA VAL A 95 18.45 7.20 -0.20
C VAL A 95 17.45 8.33 -0.43
N GLY A 96 16.43 8.10 -1.27
CA GLY A 96 15.36 9.05 -1.53
C GLY A 96 15.66 10.10 -2.61
N ARG A 97 16.72 9.94 -3.39
CA ARG A 97 17.02 10.83 -4.51
C ARG A 97 16.19 10.44 -5.73
N MET A 98 15.62 11.43 -6.39
CA MET A 98 14.94 11.26 -7.66
C MET A 98 15.98 10.91 -8.75
N VAL A 99 15.82 9.76 -9.38
CA VAL A 99 16.74 9.26 -10.44
C VAL A 99 16.13 9.31 -11.82
N LEU A 100 14.83 9.14 -11.96
CA LEU A 100 14.07 9.28 -13.19
C LEU A 100 12.72 9.94 -12.93
N HIS A 101 12.28 10.76 -13.90
CA HIS A 101 10.99 11.44 -13.83
C HIS A 101 10.41 11.54 -15.24
N PHE A 102 9.15 11.13 -15.40
CA PHE A 102 8.42 11.19 -16.65
C PHE A 102 7.04 11.77 -16.45
N LYS A 103 6.65 12.69 -17.31
CA LYS A 103 5.25 13.12 -17.45
C LYS A 103 4.63 12.36 -18.61
N SER A 104 3.36 12.02 -18.49
CA SER A 104 2.63 11.27 -19.49
C SER A 104 1.16 11.66 -19.46
N ASP A 105 0.47 11.36 -20.52
CA ASP A 105 -0.98 11.37 -20.63
C ASP A 105 -1.49 10.05 -21.25
N ASN A 106 -0.73 8.99 -21.04
CA ASN A 106 -1.01 7.67 -21.60
C ASN A 106 -1.49 6.70 -20.52
N LYS A 107 -2.17 5.65 -20.95
CA LYS A 107 -2.54 4.53 -20.08
C LYS A 107 -1.47 3.46 -19.95
N GLU A 108 -0.42 3.54 -20.76
CA GLU A 108 0.73 2.63 -20.70
C GLU A 108 2.03 3.43 -20.81
N ILE A 109 2.97 3.11 -19.94
CA ILE A 109 4.33 3.66 -19.96
C ILE A 109 5.31 2.50 -19.84
N LYS A 110 6.36 2.55 -20.68
CA LYS A 110 7.53 1.66 -20.59
C LYS A 110 8.75 2.47 -20.23
N VAL A 111 9.45 2.06 -19.19
CA VAL A 111 10.65 2.72 -18.68
C VAL A 111 11.81 1.75 -18.78
N ASN A 112 12.83 2.10 -19.55
CA ASN A 112 14.02 1.26 -19.68
C ASN A 112 14.88 1.37 -18.41
N LEU A 113 15.07 0.25 -17.71
CA LEU A 113 15.81 0.18 -16.45
C LEU A 113 17.33 0.08 -16.65
N ASN A 114 17.82 -0.07 -17.87
CA ASN A 114 19.27 -0.17 -18.13
C ASN A 114 20.03 1.11 -17.74
N GLN A 115 19.31 2.24 -17.64
CA GLN A 115 19.87 3.51 -17.19
C GLN A 115 20.13 3.54 -15.67
N LEU A 116 19.53 2.60 -14.92
CA LEU A 116 19.67 2.52 -13.48
C LEU A 116 20.74 1.51 -13.09
N THR A 117 21.46 1.80 -12.01
CA THR A 117 22.37 0.83 -11.39
C THR A 117 21.57 -0.25 -10.63
N PRO A 118 22.13 -1.47 -10.46
CA PRO A 118 21.49 -2.49 -9.61
C PRO A 118 21.20 -1.96 -8.21
N GLY A 119 20.00 -2.19 -7.72
CA GLY A 119 19.57 -1.72 -6.40
C GLY A 119 18.06 -1.67 -6.23
N VAL A 120 17.63 -1.13 -5.09
CA VAL A 120 16.22 -0.96 -4.73
C VAL A 120 15.76 0.45 -5.11
N TYR A 121 14.60 0.53 -5.74
CA TYR A 121 13.97 1.79 -6.15
C TYR A 121 12.53 1.84 -5.70
N ILE A 122 12.06 3.04 -5.37
CA ILE A 122 10.65 3.34 -5.14
C ILE A 122 10.12 4.08 -6.35
N VAL A 123 9.06 3.55 -6.95
CA VAL A 123 8.36 4.16 -8.09
C VAL A 123 7.08 4.79 -7.59
N LYS A 124 6.96 6.10 -7.74
CA LYS A 124 5.72 6.84 -7.48
C LYS A 124 5.00 7.09 -8.80
N ILE A 125 3.74 6.71 -8.86
CA ILE A 125 2.89 6.82 -10.04
C ILE A 125 1.71 7.72 -9.69
N ASN A 126 1.61 8.84 -10.38
CA ASN A 126 0.43 9.71 -10.30
C ASN A 126 -0.59 9.26 -11.36
N HIS A 127 -1.73 8.81 -10.90
CA HIS A 127 -2.78 8.21 -11.68
C HIS A 127 -4.07 9.02 -11.52
N GLU A 128 -4.15 10.15 -12.23
CA GLU A 128 -5.25 11.13 -12.14
C GLU A 128 -5.62 11.54 -10.70
N GLY A 129 -4.63 11.98 -9.94
CA GLY A 129 -4.81 12.45 -8.56
C GLY A 129 -4.62 11.37 -7.48
N ALA A 130 -4.63 10.09 -7.83
CA ALA A 130 -4.20 9.02 -6.93
C ALA A 130 -2.69 8.82 -7.03
N LEU A 131 -2.00 8.84 -5.90
CA LEU A 131 -0.57 8.58 -5.82
C LEU A 131 -0.32 7.15 -5.35
N ILE A 132 0.30 6.34 -6.19
CA ILE A 132 0.61 4.94 -5.92
C ILE A 132 2.12 4.78 -5.86
N SER A 133 2.61 4.10 -4.83
CA SER A 133 4.03 3.80 -4.67
C SER A 133 4.28 2.30 -4.79
N LYS A 134 5.31 1.93 -5.55
CA LYS A 134 5.75 0.54 -5.68
C LYS A 134 7.25 0.44 -5.47
N LYS A 135 7.69 -0.63 -4.81
CA LYS A 135 9.09 -0.98 -4.65
C LYS A 135 9.50 -1.92 -5.78
N ILE A 136 10.59 -1.62 -6.43
CA ILE A 136 11.20 -2.49 -7.45
C ILE A 136 12.64 -2.79 -7.11
N LEU A 137 13.14 -3.92 -7.60
CA LEU A 137 14.53 -4.33 -7.53
C LEU A 137 15.08 -4.43 -8.96
N LYS A 138 16.21 -3.76 -9.21
CA LYS A 138 16.95 -3.93 -10.45
C LYS A 138 18.12 -4.89 -10.29
#